data_85a40f25a05e9ffbba9b1a72111cb4f6
#
_entry.id   85a40f25a05e9ffbba9b1a72111cb4f6
#
_cell.length_a   1.000
_cell.length_b   1.000
_cell.length_c   1.000
_cell.angle_alpha   90.00
_cell.angle_beta   90.00
_cell.angle_gamma   90.00
#
_symmetry.space_group_name_H-M   'P 1'
#
loop_
_entity.id
_entity.type
_entity.pdbx_description
1 polymer ?
#
loop_
_entity_poly.entity_id
_entity_poly.type
_entity_poly.pdbx_seq_one_letter_code
_entity_poly.pdbx_strand_id
1 'polypeptide(L)'
;MQADNNEPIRVLLADDHPVVRSGIRNLLEKASGIKVVGEASDGEEALNMVQDIQPDILLLDMEMPKLRGVDVAKQLRATGSPVRILVLSAYDDRQYILELLANGAAGYLTKEEAPETIVEAVLGVARGEEGWVSRRVGAHIAKWMRAEEIGKLHLTSREVEVLRLVVEGKTNQEIGHQLDISEKTVEKHLEGVFSKLGVTSRVEAAVQAVRDGIV
;
A
#
# COMPACT_ATOMS: atom_id res chain seq x y z
N MET A 1 -38.68 -9.80 4.03
CA MET A 1 -38.64 -8.61 4.94
C MET A 1 -37.21 -8.56 5.44
N GLN A 2 -36.35 -7.79 4.75
CA GLN A 2 -35.05 -7.43 5.27
C GLN A 2 -35.28 -6.37 6.32
N ALA A 3 -34.85 -6.62 7.56
CA ALA A 3 -34.83 -5.60 8.60
C ALA A 3 -33.85 -4.51 8.10
N ASP A 4 -34.37 -3.30 7.84
CA ASP A 4 -33.58 -2.10 7.75
C ASP A 4 -32.90 -1.92 9.13
N ASN A 5 -31.69 -2.42 9.27
CA ASN A 5 -30.88 -2.14 10.45
C ASN A 5 -30.39 -0.70 10.28
N ASN A 6 -31.20 0.23 10.77
CA ASN A 6 -31.01 1.69 10.65
C ASN A 6 -30.01 2.20 11.71
N GLU A 7 -29.05 1.35 12.13
CA GLU A 7 -27.98 1.80 13.00
C GLU A 7 -26.92 2.54 12.18
N PRO A 8 -26.48 3.71 12.62
CA PRO A 8 -25.47 4.46 11.89
C PRO A 8 -24.13 3.70 11.87
N ILE A 9 -23.44 3.76 10.75
CA ILE A 9 -22.08 3.25 10.59
C ILE A 9 -21.16 3.96 11.57
N ARG A 10 -20.51 3.19 12.42
CA ARG A 10 -19.66 3.70 13.50
C ARG A 10 -18.22 3.85 12.99
N VAL A 11 -17.77 5.08 12.84
CA VAL A 11 -16.44 5.41 12.32
C VAL A 11 -15.53 5.94 13.41
N LEU A 12 -14.36 5.34 13.57
CA LEU A 12 -13.25 5.90 14.36
C LEU A 12 -12.29 6.62 13.40
N LEU A 13 -11.93 7.87 13.73
CA LEU A 13 -10.96 8.67 12.99
C LEU A 13 -9.59 8.60 13.68
N ALA A 14 -8.56 8.27 12.95
CA ALA A 14 -7.18 8.31 13.42
C ALA A 14 -6.33 9.17 12.48
N ASP A 15 -5.94 10.36 12.91
CA ASP A 15 -5.14 11.35 12.19
C ASP A 15 -4.47 12.28 13.19
N ASP A 16 -3.19 12.55 13.06
CA ASP A 16 -2.45 13.39 14.00
C ASP A 16 -2.63 14.90 13.77
N HIS A 17 -3.25 15.27 12.63
CA HIS A 17 -3.51 16.67 12.29
C HIS A 17 -4.91 17.13 12.75
N PRO A 18 -5.05 17.95 13.81
CA PRO A 18 -6.35 18.31 14.39
C PRO A 18 -7.31 18.99 13.40
N VAL A 19 -6.78 19.82 12.50
CA VAL A 19 -7.59 20.54 11.50
C VAL A 19 -8.18 19.58 10.47
N VAL A 20 -7.38 18.64 9.98
CA VAL A 20 -7.80 17.61 9.02
C VAL A 20 -8.84 16.72 9.69
N ARG A 21 -8.56 16.21 10.89
CA ARG A 21 -9.45 15.37 11.67
C ARG A 21 -10.82 16.03 11.91
N SER A 22 -10.83 17.31 12.35
CA SER A 22 -12.07 18.07 12.52
C SER A 22 -12.82 18.29 11.19
N GLY A 23 -12.09 18.50 10.10
CA GLY A 23 -12.69 18.64 8.78
C GLY A 23 -13.39 17.37 8.32
N ILE A 24 -12.72 16.21 8.44
CA ILE A 24 -13.26 14.89 8.09
C ILE A 24 -14.43 14.53 8.98
N ARG A 25 -14.34 14.77 10.30
CA ARG A 25 -15.46 14.58 11.21
C ARG A 25 -16.69 15.33 10.75
N ASN A 26 -16.57 16.64 10.53
CA ASN A 26 -17.68 17.48 10.10
C ASN A 26 -18.27 17.02 8.76
N LEU A 27 -17.44 16.48 7.86
CA LEU A 27 -17.85 15.92 6.60
C LEU A 27 -18.72 14.67 6.81
N LEU A 28 -18.23 13.72 7.59
CA LEU A 28 -18.89 12.44 7.84
C LEU A 28 -20.18 12.61 8.62
N GLU A 29 -20.21 13.49 9.64
CA GLU A 29 -21.40 13.74 10.46
C GLU A 29 -22.53 14.47 9.70
N LYS A 30 -22.23 15.12 8.56
CA LYS A 30 -23.25 15.66 7.66
C LYS A 30 -23.91 14.60 6.78
N ALA A 31 -23.23 13.46 6.58
CA ALA A 31 -23.75 12.37 5.77
C ALA A 31 -24.74 11.52 6.59
N SER A 32 -25.91 11.22 6.01
CA SER A 32 -26.88 10.35 6.66
C SER A 32 -26.32 8.95 6.87
N GLY A 33 -26.57 8.39 8.06
CA GLY A 33 -26.20 7.01 8.36
C GLY A 33 -24.75 6.80 8.79
N ILE A 34 -23.96 7.85 9.01
CA ILE A 34 -22.59 7.76 9.54
C ILE A 34 -22.52 8.47 10.90
N LYS A 35 -21.81 7.88 11.84
CA LYS A 35 -21.53 8.45 13.16
C LYS A 35 -20.04 8.31 13.49
N VAL A 36 -19.36 9.41 13.76
CA VAL A 36 -18.02 9.40 14.32
C VAL A 36 -18.11 9.07 15.80
N VAL A 37 -17.58 7.91 16.19
CA VAL A 37 -17.67 7.38 17.55
C VAL A 37 -16.42 7.64 18.39
N GLY A 38 -15.34 8.10 17.76
CA GLY A 38 -14.11 8.46 18.44
C GLY A 38 -13.09 9.11 17.50
N GLU A 39 -12.11 9.75 18.09
CA GLU A 39 -10.98 10.37 17.41
C GLU A 39 -9.69 9.99 18.11
N ALA A 40 -8.68 9.54 17.38
CA ALA A 40 -7.35 9.23 17.85
C ALA A 40 -6.33 10.18 17.20
N SER A 41 -5.33 10.59 17.95
CA SER A 41 -4.25 11.48 17.51
C SER A 41 -2.93 10.74 17.23
N ASP A 42 -2.88 9.45 17.54
CA ASP A 42 -1.73 8.58 17.27
C ASP A 42 -2.15 7.11 17.11
N GLY A 43 -1.22 6.28 16.65
CA GLY A 43 -1.52 4.88 16.34
C GLY A 43 -1.78 4.00 17.56
N GLU A 44 -1.18 4.29 18.72
CA GLU A 44 -1.44 3.53 19.96
C GLU A 44 -2.84 3.84 20.48
N GLU A 45 -3.22 5.11 20.48
CA GLU A 45 -4.56 5.55 20.84
C GLU A 45 -5.59 4.91 19.91
N ALA A 46 -5.33 4.87 18.60
CA ALA A 46 -6.20 4.23 17.62
C ALA A 46 -6.44 2.75 17.94
N LEU A 47 -5.37 1.98 18.25
CA LEU A 47 -5.50 0.56 18.60
C LEU A 47 -6.34 0.36 19.87
N ASN A 48 -6.06 1.12 20.92
CA ASN A 48 -6.80 1.03 22.17
C ASN A 48 -8.29 1.35 21.96
N MET A 49 -8.59 2.42 21.22
CA MET A 49 -9.98 2.81 20.94
C MET A 49 -10.70 1.78 20.04
N VAL A 50 -10.01 1.13 19.08
CA VAL A 50 -10.63 0.04 18.31
C VAL A 50 -11.07 -1.10 19.21
N GLN A 51 -10.25 -1.47 20.21
CA GLN A 51 -10.60 -2.53 21.16
C GLN A 51 -11.78 -2.15 22.07
N ASP A 52 -11.76 -0.92 22.59
CA ASP A 52 -12.77 -0.45 23.56
C ASP A 52 -14.10 -0.13 22.89
N ILE A 53 -14.08 0.53 21.74
CA ILE A 53 -15.26 1.06 21.06
C ILE A 53 -15.85 0.06 20.07
N GLN A 54 -15.01 -0.80 19.46
CA GLN A 54 -15.39 -1.73 18.39
C GLN A 54 -16.14 -1.01 17.25
N PRO A 55 -15.49 -0.07 16.53
CA PRO A 55 -16.09 0.63 15.41
C PRO A 55 -16.26 -0.31 14.20
N ASP A 56 -17.17 0.03 13.29
CA ASP A 56 -17.31 -0.69 12.02
C ASP A 56 -16.15 -0.38 11.06
N ILE A 57 -15.72 0.88 11.06
CA ILE A 57 -14.66 1.38 10.18
C ILE A 57 -13.65 2.19 11.00
N LEU A 58 -12.38 1.93 10.74
CA LEU A 58 -11.25 2.78 11.11
C LEU A 58 -10.82 3.58 9.89
N LEU A 59 -11.04 4.89 9.90
CA LEU A 59 -10.45 5.81 8.93
C LEU A 59 -9.07 6.21 9.45
N LEU A 60 -8.02 5.77 8.75
CA LEU A 60 -6.66 5.70 9.28
C LEU A 60 -5.68 6.52 8.45
N ASP A 61 -5.01 7.47 9.08
CA ASP A 61 -3.85 8.11 8.48
C ASP A 61 -2.61 7.21 8.53
N MET A 62 -1.73 7.41 7.56
CA MET A 62 -0.48 6.67 7.44
C MET A 62 0.59 7.12 8.42
N GLU A 63 0.78 8.43 8.51
CA GLU A 63 1.86 9.03 9.28
C GLU A 63 1.28 9.60 10.59
N MET A 64 1.46 8.85 11.64
CA MET A 64 1.08 9.24 13.00
C MET A 64 2.22 9.01 13.98
N PRO A 65 2.30 9.79 15.05
CA PRO A 65 3.26 9.57 16.13
C PRO A 65 3.06 8.20 16.81
N LYS A 66 4.08 7.74 17.52
CA LYS A 66 4.17 6.50 18.28
C LYS A 66 4.07 5.24 17.42
N LEU A 67 2.99 5.07 16.66
CA LEU A 67 2.77 3.92 15.80
C LEU A 67 2.20 4.37 14.46
N ARG A 68 2.86 4.01 13.36
CA ARG A 68 2.42 4.37 12.00
C ARG A 68 1.17 3.58 11.59
N GLY A 69 0.38 4.14 10.70
CA GLY A 69 -0.86 3.51 10.24
C GLY A 69 -0.66 2.09 9.67
N VAL A 70 0.45 1.85 8.99
CA VAL A 70 0.79 0.51 8.48
C VAL A 70 0.98 -0.51 9.61
N ASP A 71 1.57 -0.09 10.71
CA ASP A 71 1.82 -0.96 11.87
C ASP A 71 0.52 -1.19 12.67
N VAL A 72 -0.38 -0.18 12.71
CA VAL A 72 -1.77 -0.33 13.22
C VAL A 72 -2.51 -1.40 12.40
N ALA A 73 -2.51 -1.29 11.07
CA ALA A 73 -3.18 -2.25 10.19
C ALA A 73 -2.64 -3.67 10.39
N LYS A 74 -1.32 -3.85 10.49
CA LYS A 74 -0.68 -5.15 10.76
C LYS A 74 -1.14 -5.76 12.09
N GLN A 75 -1.20 -4.97 13.15
CA GLN A 75 -1.60 -5.47 14.47
C GLN A 75 -3.09 -5.84 14.49
N LEU A 76 -3.95 -5.04 13.89
CA LEU A 76 -5.39 -5.34 13.80
C LEU A 76 -5.63 -6.63 13.00
N ARG A 77 -4.91 -6.82 11.90
CA ARG A 77 -4.95 -8.08 11.14
C ARG A 77 -4.46 -9.27 11.96
N ALA A 78 -3.34 -9.13 12.64
CA ALA A 78 -2.75 -10.20 13.45
C ALA A 78 -3.66 -10.65 14.61
N THR A 79 -4.44 -9.73 15.18
CA THR A 79 -5.42 -10.02 16.25
C THR A 79 -6.78 -10.50 15.72
N GLY A 80 -6.98 -10.53 14.39
CA GLY A 80 -8.25 -10.91 13.79
C GLY A 80 -9.37 -9.92 14.05
N SER A 81 -9.04 -8.63 14.23
CA SER A 81 -10.04 -7.59 14.45
C SER A 81 -11.02 -7.49 13.28
N PRO A 82 -12.34 -7.41 13.53
CA PRO A 82 -13.35 -7.30 12.48
C PRO A 82 -13.45 -5.89 11.87
N VAL A 83 -12.75 -4.89 12.44
CA VAL A 83 -12.81 -3.51 11.96
C VAL A 83 -12.30 -3.41 10.52
N ARG A 84 -13.03 -2.72 9.67
CA ARG A 84 -12.60 -2.45 8.31
C ARG A 84 -11.73 -1.21 8.27
N ILE A 85 -10.58 -1.31 7.63
CA ILE A 85 -9.62 -0.21 7.57
C ILE A 85 -9.75 0.50 6.22
N LEU A 86 -10.12 1.78 6.25
CA LEU A 86 -10.07 2.68 5.10
C LEU A 86 -8.96 3.70 5.35
N VAL A 87 -7.95 3.67 4.48
CA VAL A 87 -6.81 4.58 4.62
C VAL A 87 -7.11 5.91 3.96
N LEU A 88 -6.76 7.00 4.65
CA LEU A 88 -6.83 8.36 4.13
C LEU A 88 -5.48 9.05 4.36
N SER A 89 -4.67 9.23 3.32
CA SER A 89 -3.29 9.68 3.42
C SER A 89 -2.97 10.86 2.50
N ALA A 90 -2.00 11.69 2.89
CA ALA A 90 -1.43 12.72 2.02
C ALA A 90 -0.47 12.14 0.96
N TYR A 91 -0.07 10.89 1.09
CA TYR A 91 0.93 10.24 0.24
C TYR A 91 0.26 9.28 -0.74
N ASP A 92 0.88 9.11 -1.91
CA ASP A 92 0.48 8.15 -2.95
C ASP A 92 1.65 7.23 -3.35
N ASP A 93 2.58 7.01 -2.42
CA ASP A 93 3.75 6.16 -2.66
C ASP A 93 3.35 4.70 -2.83
N ARG A 94 3.96 4.05 -3.84
CA ARG A 94 3.68 2.66 -4.23
C ARG A 94 3.83 1.67 -3.07
N GLN A 95 4.93 1.77 -2.35
CA GLN A 95 5.25 0.81 -1.30
C GLN A 95 4.20 0.84 -0.19
N TYR A 96 3.79 2.03 0.22
CA TYR A 96 2.77 2.20 1.25
C TYR A 96 1.40 1.69 0.81
N ILE A 97 0.98 2.02 -0.41
CA ILE A 97 -0.31 1.57 -0.93
C ILE A 97 -0.36 0.04 -0.99
N LEU A 98 0.66 -0.60 -1.58
CA LEU A 98 0.71 -2.06 -1.71
C LEU A 98 0.81 -2.74 -0.34
N GLU A 99 1.62 -2.21 0.58
CA GLU A 99 1.77 -2.77 1.92
C GLU A 99 0.45 -2.73 2.70
N LEU A 100 -0.31 -1.64 2.63
CA LEU A 100 -1.60 -1.53 3.32
C LEU A 100 -2.67 -2.43 2.73
N LEU A 101 -2.81 -2.46 1.42
CA LEU A 101 -3.75 -3.37 0.76
C LEU A 101 -3.40 -4.84 1.06
N ALA A 102 -2.11 -5.21 1.05
CA ALA A 102 -1.66 -6.54 1.45
C ALA A 102 -1.94 -6.87 2.93
N ASN A 103 -2.04 -5.86 3.80
CA ASN A 103 -2.42 -6.01 5.20
C ASN A 103 -3.92 -5.91 5.46
N GLY A 104 -4.75 -5.98 4.41
CA GLY A 104 -6.20 -6.09 4.54
C GLY A 104 -6.93 -4.75 4.69
N ALA A 105 -6.32 -3.64 4.26
CA ALA A 105 -7.05 -2.40 4.13
C ALA A 105 -8.14 -2.56 3.05
N ALA A 106 -9.37 -2.18 3.38
CA ALA A 106 -10.53 -2.21 2.47
C ALA A 106 -10.44 -1.17 1.36
N GLY A 107 -9.63 -0.12 1.56
CA GLY A 107 -9.38 0.88 0.55
C GLY A 107 -8.28 1.87 0.92
N TYR A 108 -7.88 2.66 -0.08
CA TYR A 108 -6.87 3.70 0.05
C TYR A 108 -7.29 4.95 -0.71
N LEU A 109 -7.47 6.04 0.00
CA LEU A 109 -7.82 7.35 -0.55
C LEU A 109 -6.70 8.36 -0.24
N THR A 110 -6.59 9.39 -1.08
CA THR A 110 -5.75 10.55 -0.76
C THR A 110 -6.56 11.61 -0.02
N LYS A 111 -5.91 12.36 0.88
CA LYS A 111 -6.54 13.49 1.60
C LYS A 111 -6.98 14.63 0.67
N GLU A 112 -6.56 14.59 -0.60
CA GLU A 112 -6.95 15.54 -1.65
C GLU A 112 -8.26 15.15 -2.37
N GLU A 113 -8.85 13.99 -2.03
CA GLU A 113 -10.11 13.56 -2.63
C GLU A 113 -11.26 14.50 -2.31
N ALA A 114 -12.21 14.55 -3.23
CA ALA A 114 -13.43 15.30 -2.99
C ALA A 114 -14.19 14.75 -1.77
N PRO A 115 -14.80 15.60 -0.96
CA PRO A 115 -15.55 15.19 0.23
C PRO A 115 -16.55 14.06 -0.03
N GLU A 116 -17.24 14.11 -1.16
CA GLU A 116 -18.23 13.13 -1.57
C GLU A 116 -17.61 11.74 -1.77
N THR A 117 -16.39 11.67 -2.32
CA THR A 117 -15.66 10.40 -2.54
C THR A 117 -15.31 9.74 -1.21
N ILE A 118 -14.94 10.51 -0.18
CA ILE A 118 -14.65 9.97 1.16
C ILE A 118 -15.90 9.37 1.78
N VAL A 119 -17.04 10.06 1.69
CA VAL A 119 -18.33 9.56 2.19
C VAL A 119 -18.75 8.30 1.45
N GLU A 120 -18.67 8.31 0.13
CA GLU A 120 -19.00 7.13 -0.71
C GLU A 120 -18.15 5.91 -0.36
N ALA A 121 -16.85 6.11 -0.14
CA ALA A 121 -15.95 5.04 0.26
C ALA A 121 -16.30 4.47 1.64
N VAL A 122 -16.61 5.31 2.62
CA VAL A 122 -17.07 4.86 3.95
C VAL A 122 -18.35 4.04 3.83
N LEU A 123 -19.33 4.51 3.06
CA LEU A 123 -20.59 3.78 2.83
C LEU A 123 -20.36 2.46 2.09
N GLY A 124 -19.49 2.45 1.08
CA GLY A 124 -19.13 1.25 0.31
C GLY A 124 -18.42 0.20 1.16
N VAL A 125 -17.41 0.62 1.92
CA VAL A 125 -16.69 -0.26 2.85
C VAL A 125 -17.64 -0.83 3.91
N ALA A 126 -18.59 -0.04 4.43
CA ALA A 126 -19.59 -0.53 5.38
C ALA A 126 -20.47 -1.64 4.77
N ARG A 127 -20.79 -1.57 3.48
CA ARG A 127 -21.52 -2.64 2.76
C ARG A 127 -20.67 -3.88 2.45
N GLY A 128 -19.38 -3.85 2.79
CA GLY A 128 -18.46 -4.96 2.52
C GLY A 128 -17.77 -4.87 1.16
N GLU A 129 -17.82 -3.72 0.50
CA GLU A 129 -17.05 -3.49 -0.72
C GLU A 129 -15.57 -3.36 -0.38
N GLU A 130 -14.73 -4.02 -1.14
CA GLU A 130 -13.27 -4.00 -1.01
C GLU A 130 -12.62 -3.33 -2.22
N GLY A 131 -11.37 -2.92 -2.04
CA GLY A 131 -10.59 -2.34 -3.14
C GLY A 131 -10.98 -0.89 -3.48
N TRP A 132 -11.55 -0.17 -2.53
CA TRP A 132 -11.80 1.26 -2.68
C TRP A 132 -10.48 2.00 -2.85
N VAL A 133 -10.23 2.49 -4.04
CA VAL A 133 -9.07 3.32 -4.34
C VAL A 133 -9.51 4.56 -5.08
N SER A 134 -8.89 5.69 -4.75
CA SER A 134 -9.13 6.91 -5.48
C SER A 134 -8.75 6.74 -6.96
N ARG A 135 -9.33 7.53 -7.84
CA ARG A 135 -9.00 7.49 -9.27
C ARG A 135 -7.51 7.67 -9.51
N ARG A 136 -6.87 8.56 -8.75
CA ARG A 136 -5.42 8.82 -8.81
C ARG A 136 -4.62 7.59 -8.39
N VAL A 137 -4.93 7.00 -7.24
CA VAL A 137 -4.30 5.77 -6.74
C VAL A 137 -4.51 4.61 -7.70
N GLY A 138 -5.72 4.44 -8.22
CA GLY A 138 -6.02 3.41 -9.23
C GLY A 138 -5.20 3.56 -10.51
N ALA A 139 -5.01 4.79 -11.00
CA ALA A 139 -4.15 5.06 -12.15
C ALA A 139 -2.67 4.72 -11.87
N HIS A 140 -2.18 4.98 -10.66
CA HIS A 140 -0.83 4.61 -10.23
C HIS A 140 -0.69 3.08 -10.15
N ILE A 141 -1.61 2.38 -9.52
CA ILE A 141 -1.63 0.91 -9.45
C ILE A 141 -1.61 0.31 -10.87
N ALA A 142 -2.47 0.79 -11.76
CA ALA A 142 -2.51 0.32 -13.15
C ALA A 142 -1.22 0.61 -13.93
N LYS A 143 -0.53 1.72 -13.64
CA LYS A 143 0.78 2.04 -14.20
C LYS A 143 1.86 1.09 -13.67
N TRP A 144 1.86 0.80 -12.37
CA TRP A 144 2.83 -0.10 -11.75
C TRP A 144 2.64 -1.54 -12.23
N MET A 145 1.41 -2.04 -12.30
CA MET A 145 1.12 -3.37 -12.86
C MET A 145 1.62 -3.50 -14.29
N ARG A 146 1.41 -2.49 -15.13
CA ARG A 146 1.95 -2.47 -16.49
C ARG A 146 3.48 -2.45 -16.51
N ALA A 147 4.10 -1.67 -15.63
CA ALA A 147 5.56 -1.62 -15.51
C ALA A 147 6.14 -2.95 -15.01
N GLU A 148 5.46 -3.66 -14.10
CA GLU A 148 5.83 -5.00 -13.67
C GLU A 148 5.66 -6.04 -14.78
N GLU A 149 4.56 -6.01 -15.52
CA GLU A 149 4.39 -6.85 -16.71
C GLU A 149 5.48 -6.57 -17.75
N ILE A 150 5.78 -5.30 -18.02
CA ILE A 150 6.85 -4.90 -18.93
C ILE A 150 8.21 -5.33 -18.38
N GLY A 151 8.49 -5.16 -17.09
CA GLY A 151 9.74 -5.57 -16.44
C GLY A 151 9.92 -7.10 -16.45
N LYS A 152 8.86 -7.86 -16.16
CA LYS A 152 8.86 -9.34 -16.25
C LYS A 152 8.90 -9.85 -17.70
N LEU A 153 8.31 -9.12 -18.65
CA LEU A 153 8.27 -9.48 -20.07
C LEU A 153 9.60 -9.24 -20.84
N HIS A 154 10.56 -8.55 -20.25
CA HIS A 154 11.76 -8.13 -21.00
C HIS A 154 13.09 -8.71 -20.52
N LEU A 155 13.17 -9.30 -19.33
CA LEU A 155 14.34 -10.06 -18.95
C LEU A 155 14.22 -11.50 -19.46
N THR A 156 15.18 -11.94 -20.27
CA THR A 156 15.29 -13.36 -20.65
C THR A 156 15.65 -14.21 -19.43
N SER A 157 15.39 -15.51 -19.46
CA SER A 157 15.79 -16.43 -18.40
C SER A 157 17.25 -16.27 -18.02
N ARG A 158 18.11 -16.04 -19.03
CA ARG A 158 19.55 -15.86 -18.85
C ARG A 158 19.91 -14.55 -18.16
N GLU A 159 19.19 -13.46 -18.45
CA GLU A 159 19.36 -12.18 -17.77
C GLU A 159 18.91 -12.25 -16.31
N VAL A 160 17.85 -12.99 -16.01
CA VAL A 160 17.41 -13.26 -14.63
C VAL A 160 18.46 -14.07 -13.86
N GLU A 161 19.05 -15.11 -14.46
CA GLU A 161 20.12 -15.89 -13.83
C GLU A 161 21.33 -15.02 -13.51
N VAL A 162 21.77 -14.20 -14.47
CA VAL A 162 22.87 -13.25 -14.28
C VAL A 162 22.52 -12.25 -13.16
N LEU A 163 21.33 -11.68 -13.17
CA LEU A 163 20.87 -10.69 -12.18
C LEU A 163 20.82 -11.29 -10.78
N ARG A 164 20.40 -12.54 -10.62
CA ARG A 164 20.42 -13.26 -9.34
C ARG A 164 21.83 -13.32 -8.76
N LEU A 165 22.81 -13.70 -9.58
CA LEU A 165 24.20 -13.77 -9.14
C LEU A 165 24.82 -12.39 -8.85
N VAL A 166 24.32 -11.34 -9.51
CA VAL A 166 24.67 -9.95 -9.17
C VAL A 166 24.15 -9.58 -7.78
N VAL A 167 22.92 -9.95 -7.44
CA VAL A 167 22.35 -9.73 -6.10
C VAL A 167 23.13 -10.51 -5.03
N GLU A 168 23.64 -11.70 -5.35
CA GLU A 168 24.53 -12.48 -4.48
C GLU A 168 25.95 -11.87 -4.33
N GLY A 169 26.22 -10.77 -5.03
CA GLY A 169 27.51 -10.07 -4.96
C GLY A 169 28.63 -10.67 -5.78
N LYS A 170 28.33 -11.57 -6.74
CA LYS A 170 29.32 -12.22 -7.62
C LYS A 170 29.93 -11.25 -8.61
N THR A 171 31.20 -11.37 -8.92
CA THR A 171 31.88 -10.64 -10.00
C THR A 171 31.49 -11.19 -11.37
N ASN A 172 31.74 -10.45 -12.47
CA ASN A 172 31.47 -10.94 -13.82
C ASN A 172 32.25 -12.22 -14.14
N GLN A 173 33.48 -12.35 -13.64
CA GLN A 173 34.28 -13.53 -13.77
C GLN A 173 33.68 -14.76 -13.07
N GLU A 174 33.24 -14.60 -11.82
CA GLU A 174 32.56 -15.66 -11.06
C GLU A 174 31.21 -16.06 -11.69
N ILE A 175 30.45 -15.09 -12.19
CA ILE A 175 29.20 -15.33 -12.94
C ILE A 175 29.49 -16.11 -14.22
N GLY A 176 30.50 -15.67 -14.97
CA GLY A 176 30.95 -16.35 -16.18
C GLY A 176 31.34 -17.80 -15.92
N HIS A 177 32.10 -18.03 -14.87
CA HIS A 177 32.51 -19.39 -14.46
C HIS A 177 31.29 -20.25 -14.03
N GLN A 178 30.36 -19.69 -13.24
CA GLN A 178 29.21 -20.42 -12.74
C GLN A 178 28.17 -20.75 -13.82
N LEU A 179 28.06 -19.89 -14.82
CA LEU A 179 27.11 -20.02 -15.92
C LEU A 179 27.72 -20.61 -17.21
N ASP A 180 29.01 -20.97 -17.18
CA ASP A 180 29.77 -21.49 -18.32
C ASP A 180 29.74 -20.57 -19.55
N ILE A 181 29.98 -19.27 -19.34
CA ILE A 181 30.05 -18.24 -20.38
C ILE A 181 31.21 -17.29 -20.14
N SER A 182 31.65 -16.58 -21.19
CA SER A 182 32.72 -15.60 -21.04
C SER A 182 32.30 -14.40 -20.22
N GLU A 183 33.24 -13.75 -19.53
CA GLU A 183 33.02 -12.50 -18.81
C GLU A 183 32.41 -11.43 -19.72
N LYS A 184 32.85 -11.32 -20.96
CA LYS A 184 32.30 -10.43 -21.99
C LYS A 184 30.82 -10.74 -22.30
N THR A 185 30.41 -12.01 -22.22
CA THR A 185 29.01 -12.41 -22.40
C THR A 185 28.16 -11.98 -21.20
N VAL A 186 28.71 -12.05 -19.97
CA VAL A 186 28.08 -11.54 -18.77
C VAL A 186 27.84 -10.02 -18.87
N GLU A 187 28.85 -9.25 -19.30
CA GLU A 187 28.75 -7.82 -19.55
C GLU A 187 27.60 -7.50 -20.51
N LYS A 188 27.50 -8.22 -21.62
CA LYS A 188 26.44 -8.03 -22.61
C LYS A 188 25.03 -8.31 -22.00
N HIS A 189 24.90 -9.33 -21.15
CA HIS A 189 23.67 -9.60 -20.46
C HIS A 189 23.34 -8.49 -19.46
N LEU A 190 24.34 -7.97 -18.74
CA LEU A 190 24.15 -6.85 -17.80
C LEU A 190 23.75 -5.55 -18.51
N GLU A 191 24.33 -5.24 -19.67
CA GLU A 191 23.89 -4.11 -20.49
C GLU A 191 22.41 -4.25 -20.88
N GLY A 192 21.99 -5.45 -21.27
CA GLY A 192 20.58 -5.77 -21.55
C GLY A 192 19.69 -5.60 -20.33
N VAL A 193 20.13 -6.09 -19.16
CA VAL A 193 19.43 -5.92 -17.88
C VAL A 193 19.31 -4.44 -17.52
N PHE A 194 20.39 -3.66 -17.59
CA PHE A 194 20.38 -2.24 -17.25
C PHE A 194 19.44 -1.46 -18.16
N SER A 195 19.49 -1.71 -19.45
CA SER A 195 18.59 -1.09 -20.42
C SER A 195 17.11 -1.42 -20.14
N LYS A 196 16.82 -2.69 -19.81
CA LYS A 196 15.44 -3.15 -19.56
C LYS A 196 14.88 -2.70 -18.23
N LEU A 197 15.72 -2.59 -17.20
CA LEU A 197 15.33 -2.09 -15.88
C LEU A 197 15.35 -0.55 -15.79
N GLY A 198 15.93 0.12 -16.80
CA GLY A 198 16.06 1.59 -16.79
C GLY A 198 17.05 2.10 -15.74
N VAL A 199 18.06 1.30 -15.39
CA VAL A 199 19.10 1.62 -14.40
C VAL A 199 20.45 1.85 -15.07
N THR A 200 21.36 2.54 -14.37
CA THR A 200 22.66 2.93 -14.92
C THR A 200 23.85 2.23 -14.25
N SER A 201 23.58 1.51 -13.15
CA SER A 201 24.65 0.86 -12.39
C SER A 201 24.25 -0.54 -11.93
N ARG A 202 25.28 -1.37 -11.67
CA ARG A 202 25.14 -2.70 -11.10
C ARG A 202 24.43 -2.70 -9.75
N VAL A 203 24.73 -1.71 -8.92
CA VAL A 203 24.13 -1.57 -7.59
C VAL A 203 22.64 -1.24 -7.72
N GLU A 204 22.30 -0.30 -8.60
CA GLU A 204 20.89 0.03 -8.90
C GLU A 204 20.13 -1.20 -9.42
N ALA A 205 20.74 -1.98 -10.33
CA ALA A 205 20.13 -3.21 -10.84
C ALA A 205 19.87 -4.22 -9.73
N ALA A 206 20.83 -4.43 -8.82
CA ALA A 206 20.65 -5.34 -7.68
C ALA A 206 19.54 -4.87 -6.73
N VAL A 207 19.54 -3.58 -6.37
CA VAL A 207 18.50 -2.99 -5.50
C VAL A 207 17.13 -3.10 -6.15
N GLN A 208 17.04 -2.76 -7.44
CA GLN A 208 15.79 -2.85 -8.20
C GLN A 208 15.28 -4.30 -8.28
N ALA A 209 16.16 -5.27 -8.52
CA ALA A 209 15.81 -6.68 -8.62
C ALA A 209 15.20 -7.23 -7.32
N VAL A 210 15.78 -6.87 -6.17
CA VAL A 210 15.24 -7.26 -4.85
C VAL A 210 13.94 -6.52 -4.54
N ARG A 211 13.90 -5.22 -4.82
CA ARG A 211 12.72 -4.38 -4.59
C ARG A 211 11.49 -4.86 -5.38
N ASP A 212 11.71 -5.25 -6.64
CA ASP A 212 10.65 -5.66 -7.56
C ASP A 212 10.35 -7.16 -7.50
N GLY A 213 11.06 -7.93 -6.65
CA GLY A 213 10.87 -9.36 -6.48
C GLY A 213 11.19 -10.17 -7.75
N ILE A 214 12.17 -9.69 -8.55
CA ILE A 214 12.61 -10.37 -9.78
C ILE A 214 13.48 -11.59 -9.43
N VAL A 215 14.20 -11.48 -8.32
CA VAL A 215 15.13 -12.51 -7.79
C VAL A 215 15.07 -12.56 -6.27
#